data_264bcfa24c8d4bf80dd215cebbe19ccf
#
_entry.id   264bcfa24c8d4bf80dd215cebbe19ccf
#
_cell.length_a   1.000
_cell.length_b   1.000
_cell.length_c   1.000
_cell.angle_alpha   90.00
_cell.angle_beta   90.00
_cell.angle_gamma   90.00
#
_symmetry.space_group_name_H-M   'P 1'
#
loop_
_entity.id
_entity.type
_entity.pdbx_description
1 polymer ?
#
loop_
_entity_poly.entity_id
_entity_poly.type
_entity_poly.pdbx_seq_one_letter_code
_entity_poly.pdbx_strand_id
1 'polypeptide(L)'
;FSRSIQMRIQIINGPNINLLGKREPSIYGAESFESYLEKLKEWYPSVEFAYYQSNVEGELINKIHETGFSYDGIVLNAGAYTHTSIALQDAIRAVTSPVVEVHISNVHRREEFRHKSMISCACVGVICGFGLNSYRLAVESILLDNNKL
;
A
#
# COMPACT_ATOMS: atom_id res chain seq x y z
N PHE A 1 24.18 -9.78 16.78
CA PHE A 1 22.95 -9.79 17.57
C PHE A 1 21.77 -9.40 16.70
N SER A 2 20.60 -9.85 17.08
CA SER A 2 19.38 -9.55 16.34
C SER A 2 18.79 -8.20 16.74
N ARG A 3 18.16 -7.51 15.77
CA ARG A 3 17.43 -6.29 16.06
C ARG A 3 16.02 -6.64 16.55
N SER A 4 15.54 -5.91 17.54
CA SER A 4 14.15 -6.05 17.97
C SER A 4 13.22 -5.49 16.89
N ILE A 5 12.06 -6.12 16.72
CA ILE A 5 11.00 -5.60 15.88
C ILE A 5 10.37 -4.41 16.60
N GLN A 6 10.39 -3.24 15.98
CA GLN A 6 9.85 -2.02 16.57
C GLN A 6 8.50 -1.63 15.96
N MET A 7 8.22 -2.05 14.73
CA MET A 7 6.99 -1.72 14.04
C MET A 7 6.53 -2.86 13.16
N ARG A 8 5.23 -2.94 12.98
CA ARG A 8 4.58 -3.89 12.07
C ARG A 8 3.81 -3.10 11.02
N ILE A 9 4.11 -3.34 9.76
CA ILE A 9 3.44 -2.67 8.63
C ILE A 9 2.83 -3.74 7.73
N GLN A 10 1.54 -3.59 7.43
CA GLN A 10 0.83 -4.45 6.49
C GLN A 10 0.80 -3.75 5.13
N ILE A 11 1.32 -4.42 4.12
CA ILE A 11 1.18 -3.97 2.73
C ILE A 11 0.05 -4.76 2.10
N ILE A 12 -0.91 -4.06 1.49
CA ILE A 12 -2.05 -4.66 0.82
C ILE A 12 -2.07 -4.18 -0.62
N ASN A 13 -1.99 -5.11 -1.56
CA ASN A 13 -2.06 -4.83 -2.99
C ASN A 13 -3.33 -5.40 -3.60
N GLY A 14 -3.99 -4.60 -4.41
CA GLY A 14 -5.24 -4.94 -5.07
C GLY A 14 -5.05 -5.63 -6.42
N PRO A 15 -6.11 -5.58 -7.27
CA PRO A 15 -6.16 -6.36 -8.49
C PRO A 15 -5.04 -6.04 -9.46
N ASN A 16 -4.56 -7.08 -10.10
CA ASN A 16 -3.55 -7.04 -11.15
C ASN A 16 -2.13 -6.69 -10.69
N ILE A 17 -1.92 -6.36 -9.42
CA ILE A 17 -0.57 -6.10 -8.89
C ILE A 17 0.27 -7.38 -8.87
N ASN A 18 -0.39 -8.55 -8.81
CA ASN A 18 0.28 -9.85 -8.94
C ASN A 18 0.96 -10.03 -10.31
N LEU A 19 0.57 -9.22 -11.31
CA LEU A 19 1.16 -9.26 -12.65
C LEU A 19 2.25 -8.20 -12.85
N LEU A 20 2.66 -7.54 -11.80
CA LEU A 20 3.70 -6.53 -11.86
C LEU A 20 5.00 -7.15 -12.40
N GLY A 21 5.64 -6.44 -13.33
CA GLY A 21 6.80 -6.95 -14.06
C GLY A 21 6.44 -7.66 -15.36
N LYS A 22 5.18 -8.06 -15.52
CA LYS A 22 4.68 -8.74 -16.73
C LYS A 22 3.71 -7.90 -17.54
N ARG A 23 3.02 -6.95 -16.88
CA ARG A 23 1.96 -6.13 -17.45
C ARG A 23 2.46 -4.71 -17.64
N GLU A 24 2.34 -4.19 -18.88
CA GLU A 24 2.63 -2.79 -19.21
C GLU A 24 3.89 -2.25 -18.50
N PRO A 25 5.10 -2.83 -18.77
CA PRO A 25 6.32 -2.41 -18.07
C PRO A 25 6.64 -0.92 -18.22
N SER A 26 6.19 -0.27 -19.28
CA SER A 26 6.38 1.17 -19.50
C SER A 26 5.62 2.02 -18.47
N ILE A 27 4.56 1.48 -17.84
CA ILE A 27 3.77 2.17 -16.84
C ILE A 27 4.17 1.72 -15.43
N TYR A 28 4.32 0.41 -15.21
CA TYR A 28 4.47 -0.18 -13.88
C TYR A 28 5.90 -0.64 -13.56
N GLY A 29 6.79 -0.67 -14.57
CA GLY A 29 8.15 -1.18 -14.41
C GLY A 29 8.25 -2.68 -14.63
N ALA A 30 9.48 -3.20 -14.68
CA ALA A 30 9.77 -4.59 -14.97
C ALA A 30 10.03 -5.45 -13.73
N GLU A 31 10.21 -4.83 -12.57
CA GLU A 31 10.48 -5.54 -11.32
C GLU A 31 9.17 -6.06 -10.72
N SER A 32 9.18 -7.30 -10.19
CA SER A 32 8.02 -7.83 -9.46
C SER A 32 7.90 -7.18 -8.09
N PHE A 33 6.70 -7.22 -7.50
CA PHE A 33 6.53 -6.68 -6.16
C PHE A 33 7.29 -7.55 -5.14
N GLU A 34 7.30 -8.86 -5.31
CA GLU A 34 7.98 -9.76 -4.39
C GLU A 34 9.47 -9.45 -4.30
N SER A 35 10.09 -9.13 -5.43
CA SER A 35 11.49 -8.71 -5.46
C SER A 35 11.70 -7.39 -4.71
N TYR A 36 10.81 -6.43 -4.92
CA TYR A 36 10.89 -5.15 -4.23
C TYR A 36 10.66 -5.29 -2.72
N LEU A 37 9.75 -6.19 -2.33
CA LEU A 37 9.47 -6.46 -0.91
C LEU A 37 10.72 -6.93 -0.19
N GLU A 38 11.53 -7.77 -0.81
CA GLU A 38 12.79 -8.22 -0.22
C GLU A 38 13.75 -7.04 0.01
N LYS A 39 13.77 -6.08 -0.91
CA LYS A 39 14.56 -4.86 -0.72
C LYS A 39 14.04 -4.04 0.46
N LEU A 40 12.71 -3.90 0.60
CA LEU A 40 12.13 -3.19 1.74
C LEU A 40 12.56 -3.82 3.06
N LYS A 41 12.56 -5.15 3.14
CA LYS A 41 12.97 -5.86 4.34
C LYS A 41 14.45 -5.61 4.68
N GLU A 42 15.28 -5.51 3.66
CA GLU A 42 16.71 -5.21 3.85
C GLU A 42 16.92 -3.77 4.31
N TRP A 43 16.18 -2.82 3.74
CA TRP A 43 16.32 -1.41 4.09
C TRP A 43 15.78 -1.09 5.49
N TYR A 44 14.79 -1.85 5.96
CA TYR A 44 14.12 -1.59 7.23
C TYR A 44 14.10 -2.87 8.09
N PRO A 45 15.28 -3.30 8.60
CA PRO A 45 15.36 -4.57 9.32
C PRO A 45 14.60 -4.61 10.66
N SER A 46 14.23 -3.44 11.20
CA SER A 46 13.45 -3.38 12.44
C SER A 46 11.94 -3.35 12.18
N VAL A 47 11.51 -3.35 10.91
CA VAL A 47 10.10 -3.40 10.54
C VAL A 47 9.72 -4.81 10.16
N GLU A 48 8.64 -5.30 10.78
CA GLU A 48 8.02 -6.57 10.36
C GLU A 48 7.01 -6.24 9.26
N PHE A 49 7.31 -6.67 8.03
CA PHE A 49 6.40 -6.49 6.90
C PHE A 49 5.54 -7.72 6.72
N ALA A 50 4.23 -7.52 6.69
CA ALA A 50 3.28 -8.51 6.22
C ALA A 50 2.78 -8.08 4.85
N TYR A 51 2.61 -9.02 3.93
CA TYR A 51 2.19 -8.74 2.56
C TYR A 51 0.95 -9.54 2.20
N TYR A 52 0.00 -8.88 1.55
CA TYR A 52 -1.20 -9.53 1.04
C TYR A 52 -1.58 -8.92 -0.30
N GLN A 53 -1.96 -9.77 -1.25
CA GLN A 53 -2.44 -9.34 -2.55
C GLN A 53 -3.71 -10.12 -2.87
N SER A 54 -4.72 -9.42 -3.39
CA SER A 54 -5.93 -10.09 -3.88
C SER A 54 -6.57 -9.27 -4.99
N ASN A 55 -7.22 -9.99 -5.91
CA ASN A 55 -8.06 -9.39 -6.94
C ASN A 55 -9.51 -9.22 -6.47
N VAL A 56 -9.84 -9.71 -5.28
CA VAL A 56 -11.21 -9.76 -4.76
C VAL A 56 -11.41 -8.64 -3.74
N GLU A 57 -12.34 -7.73 -4.02
CA GLU A 57 -12.60 -6.57 -3.18
C GLU A 57 -12.88 -6.94 -1.72
N GLY A 58 -13.73 -7.95 -1.51
CA GLY A 58 -14.07 -8.39 -0.16
C GLY A 58 -12.90 -8.94 0.63
N GLU A 59 -11.94 -9.57 -0.05
CA GLU A 59 -10.73 -10.06 0.61
C GLU A 59 -9.83 -8.93 1.06
N LEU A 60 -9.77 -7.84 0.29
CA LEU A 60 -9.02 -6.64 0.69
C LEU A 60 -9.66 -6.01 1.93
N ILE A 61 -10.98 -5.91 1.95
CA ILE A 61 -11.73 -5.42 3.10
C ILE A 61 -11.44 -6.26 4.33
N ASN A 62 -11.52 -7.58 4.20
CA ASN A 62 -11.25 -8.50 5.31
C ASN A 62 -9.84 -8.32 5.86
N LYS A 63 -8.85 -8.12 4.99
CA LYS A 63 -7.47 -7.93 5.43
C LYS A 63 -7.29 -6.60 6.17
N ILE A 64 -7.96 -5.54 5.74
CA ILE A 64 -7.96 -4.26 6.45
C ILE A 64 -8.54 -4.45 7.86
N HIS A 65 -9.66 -5.14 7.98
CA HIS A 65 -10.26 -5.42 9.29
C HIS A 65 -9.34 -6.25 10.17
N GLU A 66 -8.71 -7.26 9.60
CA GLU A 66 -7.83 -8.17 10.34
C GLU A 66 -6.62 -7.45 10.93
N THR A 67 -6.04 -6.50 10.21
CA THR A 67 -4.77 -5.87 10.58
C THR A 67 -4.93 -4.45 11.11
N GLY A 68 -6.07 -3.83 10.88
CA GLY A 68 -6.27 -2.40 11.10
C GLY A 68 -6.40 -1.96 12.55
N PHE A 69 -6.37 -2.88 13.50
CA PHE A 69 -6.43 -2.55 14.94
C PHE A 69 -5.15 -2.90 15.68
N SER A 70 -4.20 -3.54 15.02
CA SER A 70 -3.00 -4.03 15.71
C SER A 70 -1.70 -3.65 15.01
N TYR A 71 -1.73 -3.33 13.72
CA TYR A 71 -0.52 -2.92 12.99
C TYR A 71 -0.28 -1.42 13.17
N ASP A 72 0.98 -1.02 13.06
CA ASP A 72 1.37 0.40 13.18
C ASP A 72 1.00 1.21 11.94
N GLY A 73 0.81 0.56 10.81
CA GLY A 73 0.37 1.20 9.60
C GLY A 73 0.00 0.19 8.52
N ILE A 74 -0.83 0.64 7.60
CA ILE A 74 -1.21 -0.13 6.41
C ILE A 74 -0.83 0.70 5.18
N VAL A 75 -0.10 0.07 4.26
CA VAL A 75 0.21 0.65 2.95
C VAL A 75 -0.71 -0.03 1.94
N LEU A 76 -1.63 0.73 1.37
CA LEU A 76 -2.69 0.18 0.52
C LEU A 76 -2.58 0.71 -0.91
N ASN A 77 -2.38 -0.22 -1.84
CA ASN A 77 -2.55 0.04 -3.27
C ASN A 77 -3.77 -0.76 -3.73
N ALA A 78 -4.92 -0.10 -3.75
CA ALA A 78 -6.18 -0.78 -4.06
C ALA A 78 -6.37 -1.04 -5.56
N GLY A 79 -5.42 -0.63 -6.40
CA GLY A 79 -5.54 -0.79 -7.84
C GLY A 79 -6.76 -0.05 -8.36
N ALA A 80 -7.48 -0.65 -9.30
CA ALA A 80 -8.67 -0.02 -9.89
C ALA A 80 -9.80 0.19 -8.88
N TYR A 81 -9.85 -0.56 -7.79
CA TYR A 81 -10.87 -0.34 -6.75
C TYR A 81 -10.73 1.01 -6.07
N THR A 82 -9.57 1.66 -6.17
CA THR A 82 -9.39 3.04 -5.70
C THR A 82 -10.46 3.98 -6.25
N HIS A 83 -10.86 3.76 -7.50
CA HIS A 83 -11.72 4.67 -8.24
C HIS A 83 -13.21 4.31 -8.14
N THR A 84 -13.55 3.19 -7.51
CA THR A 84 -14.91 2.66 -7.51
C THR A 84 -15.42 2.23 -6.14
N SER A 85 -14.55 1.90 -5.19
CA SER A 85 -14.97 1.19 -3.99
C SER A 85 -15.27 2.10 -2.80
N ILE A 86 -16.53 2.36 -2.59
CA ILE A 86 -17.01 2.98 -1.35
C ILE A 86 -16.85 2.00 -0.19
N ALA A 87 -16.97 0.69 -0.45
CA ALA A 87 -16.82 -0.33 0.59
C ALA A 87 -15.41 -0.33 1.19
N LEU A 88 -14.37 -0.12 0.36
CA LEU A 88 -13.01 0.03 0.87
C LEU A 88 -12.86 1.31 1.68
N GLN A 89 -13.46 2.41 1.24
CA GLN A 89 -13.46 3.66 2.02
C GLN A 89 -14.02 3.42 3.42
N ASP A 90 -15.17 2.73 3.50
CA ASP A 90 -15.81 2.43 4.79
C ASP A 90 -14.94 1.53 5.67
N ALA A 91 -14.26 0.55 5.07
CA ALA A 91 -13.37 -0.34 5.81
C ALA A 91 -12.19 0.44 6.41
N ILE A 92 -11.60 1.36 5.65
CA ILE A 92 -10.49 2.19 6.12
C ILE A 92 -10.94 3.08 7.28
N ARG A 93 -12.15 3.66 7.20
CA ARG A 93 -12.70 4.49 8.27
C ARG A 93 -13.00 3.70 9.54
N ALA A 94 -13.24 2.40 9.43
CA ALA A 94 -13.63 1.57 10.56
C ALA A 94 -12.46 1.14 11.43
N VAL A 95 -11.23 1.20 10.93
CA VAL A 95 -10.05 0.73 11.66
C VAL A 95 -9.26 1.90 12.25
N THR A 96 -8.39 1.58 13.22
CA THR A 96 -7.61 2.60 13.94
C THR A 96 -6.20 2.79 13.39
N SER A 97 -5.63 1.77 12.73
CA SER A 97 -4.30 1.90 12.14
C SER A 97 -4.33 2.91 10.99
N PRO A 98 -3.32 3.78 10.87
CA PRO A 98 -3.27 4.72 9.75
C PRO A 98 -3.07 3.98 8.43
N VAL A 99 -3.79 4.41 7.40
CA VAL A 99 -3.71 3.83 6.07
C VAL A 99 -3.14 4.87 5.12
N VAL A 100 -2.06 4.53 4.43
CA VAL A 100 -1.45 5.37 3.39
C VAL A 100 -1.80 4.78 2.04
N GLU A 101 -2.44 5.59 1.19
CA GLU A 101 -2.77 5.18 -0.18
C GLU A 101 -1.55 5.32 -1.07
N VAL A 102 -1.26 4.28 -1.87
CA VAL A 102 -0.10 4.26 -2.76
C VAL A 102 -0.54 3.90 -4.18
N HIS A 103 0.05 4.57 -5.15
CA HIS A 103 -0.06 4.23 -6.57
C HIS A 103 1.32 4.24 -7.20
N ILE A 104 1.61 3.23 -8.02
CA ILE A 104 2.90 3.10 -8.71
C ILE A 104 3.02 4.16 -9.78
N SER A 105 1.98 4.33 -10.60
CA SER A 105 1.93 5.33 -11.66
C SER A 105 1.47 6.69 -11.14
N ASN A 106 1.80 7.75 -11.87
CA ASN A 106 1.17 9.04 -11.63
C ASN A 106 -0.23 9.01 -12.24
N VAL A 107 -1.25 8.81 -11.40
CA VAL A 107 -2.64 8.67 -11.84
C VAL A 107 -3.14 9.90 -12.58
N HIS A 108 -2.55 11.08 -12.34
CA HIS A 108 -2.95 12.33 -12.99
C HIS A 108 -2.47 12.42 -14.45
N ARG A 109 -1.57 11.53 -14.87
CA ARG A 109 -1.11 11.40 -16.25
C ARG A 109 -1.88 10.34 -17.03
N ARG A 110 -2.83 9.68 -16.39
CA ARG A 110 -3.59 8.58 -16.98
C ARG A 110 -5.00 9.03 -17.31
N GLU A 111 -5.88 8.09 -17.62
CA GLU A 111 -7.26 8.38 -18.00
C GLU A 111 -7.98 9.16 -16.88
N GLU A 112 -8.90 10.01 -17.28
CA GLU A 112 -9.61 10.90 -16.35
C GLU A 112 -10.28 10.14 -15.19
N PHE A 113 -10.81 8.94 -15.46
CA PHE A 113 -11.47 8.16 -14.41
C PHE A 113 -10.51 7.72 -13.30
N ARG A 114 -9.19 7.81 -13.50
CA ARG A 114 -8.18 7.51 -12.49
C ARG A 114 -7.80 8.72 -11.64
N HIS A 115 -8.30 9.89 -11.98
CA HIS A 115 -7.96 11.11 -11.24
C HIS A 115 -8.71 11.21 -9.92
N LYS A 116 -9.86 10.54 -9.79
CA LYS A 116 -10.67 10.57 -8.58
C LYS A 116 -10.46 9.29 -7.77
N SER A 117 -10.15 9.47 -6.49
CA SER A 117 -10.05 8.37 -5.54
C SER A 117 -11.25 8.36 -4.61
N MET A 118 -11.89 7.20 -4.46
CA MET A 118 -12.96 7.00 -3.50
C MET A 118 -12.43 6.75 -2.09
N ILE A 119 -11.13 6.48 -1.94
CA ILE A 119 -10.56 6.08 -0.66
C ILE A 119 -9.64 7.13 -0.03
N SER A 120 -9.14 8.10 -0.82
CA SER A 120 -8.16 9.09 -0.32
C SER A 120 -8.67 9.85 0.89
N CYS A 121 -9.97 10.16 0.93
CA CYS A 121 -10.56 10.93 2.03
C CYS A 121 -10.54 10.17 3.36
N ALA A 122 -10.37 8.85 3.34
CA ALA A 122 -10.28 8.00 4.52
C ALA A 122 -8.83 7.67 4.90
N CYS A 123 -7.87 7.92 4.01
CA CYS A 123 -6.46 7.67 4.24
C CYS A 123 -5.79 8.87 4.90
N VAL A 124 -4.67 8.63 5.62
CA VAL A 124 -3.91 9.72 6.22
C VAL A 124 -3.09 10.48 5.19
N GLY A 125 -2.79 9.89 4.05
CA GLY A 125 -2.07 10.54 2.97
C GLY A 125 -2.05 9.69 1.71
N VAL A 126 -1.59 10.30 0.62
CA VAL A 126 -1.55 9.65 -0.71
C VAL A 126 -0.17 9.89 -1.32
N ILE A 127 0.42 8.82 -1.85
CA ILE A 127 1.69 8.88 -2.57
C ILE A 127 1.49 8.21 -3.92
N CYS A 128 1.80 8.91 -5.00
CA CYS A 128 1.66 8.33 -6.34
C CYS A 128 2.77 8.81 -7.26
N GLY A 129 3.12 7.97 -8.25
CA GLY A 129 3.94 8.40 -9.38
C GLY A 129 5.43 8.13 -9.28
N PHE A 130 5.91 7.51 -8.21
CA PHE A 130 7.34 7.26 -8.01
C PHE A 130 7.72 5.79 -8.24
N GLY A 131 6.91 5.07 -9.02
CA GLY A 131 7.14 3.66 -9.25
C GLY A 131 7.03 2.87 -7.94
N LEU A 132 7.79 1.80 -7.82
CA LEU A 132 7.81 1.00 -6.61
C LEU A 132 8.32 1.77 -5.40
N ASN A 133 9.13 2.82 -5.60
CA ASN A 133 9.58 3.66 -4.49
C ASN A 133 8.44 4.39 -3.78
N SER A 134 7.26 4.45 -4.38
CA SER A 134 6.07 4.97 -3.69
C SER A 134 5.78 4.19 -2.41
N TYR A 135 6.02 2.88 -2.42
CA TYR A 135 5.87 2.05 -1.21
C TYR A 135 6.90 2.42 -0.14
N ARG A 136 8.15 2.65 -0.55
CA ARG A 136 9.19 3.05 0.39
C ARG A 136 8.87 4.40 1.04
N LEU A 137 8.37 5.34 0.25
CA LEU A 137 7.96 6.65 0.77
C LEU A 137 6.81 6.51 1.75
N ALA A 138 5.88 5.59 1.52
CA ALA A 138 4.80 5.32 2.46
C ALA A 138 5.33 4.74 3.78
N VAL A 139 6.28 3.82 3.71
CA VAL A 139 6.94 3.28 4.91
C VAL A 139 7.62 4.41 5.69
N GLU A 140 8.36 5.27 5.01
CA GLU A 140 9.01 6.43 5.63
C GLU A 140 7.99 7.32 6.34
N SER A 141 6.84 7.58 5.72
CA SER A 141 5.81 8.44 6.32
C SER A 141 5.27 7.83 7.61
N ILE A 142 5.08 6.52 7.66
CA ILE A 142 4.62 5.83 8.86
C ILE A 142 5.68 5.89 9.96
N LEU A 143 6.94 5.68 9.61
CA LEU A 143 8.05 5.76 10.56
C LEU A 143 8.21 7.16 11.13
N LEU A 144 8.07 8.20 10.31
CA LEU A 144 8.16 9.59 10.74
C LEU A 144 7.06 9.94 11.74
N ASP A 145 5.83 9.55 11.45
CA ASP A 145 4.68 9.81 12.33
C ASP A 145 4.85 9.18 13.69
N ASN A 146 5.56 8.05 13.76
CA ASN A 146 5.78 7.31 14.99
C ASN A 146 7.15 7.61 15.63
N ASN A 147 7.91 8.56 15.06
CA ASN A 147 9.26 8.89 15.54
C ASN A 147 10.17 7.66 15.59
N LYS A 148 10.09 6.79 14.56
CA LYS A 148 10.84 5.53 14.50
C LYS A 148 12.00 5.55 13.52
N LEU A 149 12.29 6.70 12.93
CA LEU A 149 13.46 6.85 12.05
C LEU A 149 14.74 7.04 12.83
#